data_adedfb98c171c27a36b258a315a1269f
#
_entry.id   adedfb98c171c27a36b258a315a1269f
#
_cell.length_a   1.000
_cell.length_b   1.000
_cell.length_c   1.000
_cell.angle_alpha   90.00
_cell.angle_beta   90.00
_cell.angle_gamma   90.00
#
_symmetry.space_group_name_H-M   'P 1'
#
loop_
_entity.id
_entity.type
_entity.pdbx_description
1 polymer ?
#
loop_
_entity_poly.entity_id
_entity_poly.type
_entity_poly.pdbx_seq_one_letter_code
_entity_poly.pdbx_strand_id
1 'polypeptide(L)'
;LMKAIYGASSQTYRYDIKEFFQKRGLFPETINYTPHIPYLTTVLEEASRQVFPMAFETLTWLKKLWKIAKGNGSSAAIWTTPNNDLIHIYKKKVDVIEVKTTHLGKISIGIGEGQRTDYKAIEKALAPSFVHSYDAAVLKSSFQDWHQPIALIHDCLKVLPNDMDNAKKRIKHGFVQTCKGDSLARLADDLEVSTEQLPRLRQGSGELLAVLDSSSYMFN
;
A
#
# COMPACT_ATOMS: atom_id res chain seq x y z
N LEU A 1 -12.98 -1.13 -0.83
CA LEU A 1 -12.48 0.25 -0.62
C LEU A 1 -11.01 0.27 -0.19
N MET A 2 -10.57 -0.54 0.78
CA MET A 2 -9.16 -0.59 1.24
C MET A 2 -8.17 -0.75 0.08
N LYS A 3 -8.41 -1.68 -0.85
CA LYS A 3 -7.53 -1.89 -2.02
C LYS A 3 -7.39 -0.65 -2.91
N ALA A 4 -8.38 0.26 -2.92
CA ALA A 4 -8.34 1.50 -3.68
C ALA A 4 -7.20 2.41 -3.24
N ILE A 5 -7.06 2.55 -1.92
CA ILE A 5 -6.06 3.41 -1.27
C ILE A 5 -4.63 2.91 -1.55
N TYR A 6 -4.48 1.60 -1.80
CA TYR A 6 -3.19 0.99 -2.19
C TYR A 6 -2.95 0.96 -3.70
N GLY A 7 -3.80 1.61 -4.51
CA GLY A 7 -3.62 1.71 -5.94
C GLY A 7 -4.02 0.48 -6.74
N ALA A 8 -5.05 -0.25 -6.26
CA ALA A 8 -5.63 -1.36 -7.01
C ALA A 8 -6.07 -0.93 -8.41
N SER A 9 -5.88 -1.81 -9.38
CA SER A 9 -6.31 -1.56 -10.77
C SER A 9 -7.82 -1.78 -10.93
N SER A 10 -8.42 -1.15 -11.95
CA SER A 10 -9.82 -1.41 -12.34
C SER A 10 -10.10 -2.89 -12.56
N GLN A 11 -9.10 -3.67 -13.00
CA GLN A 11 -9.24 -5.11 -13.16
C GLN A 11 -9.38 -5.85 -11.82
N THR A 12 -8.68 -5.40 -10.78
CA THR A 12 -8.82 -5.93 -9.42
C THR A 12 -10.23 -5.68 -8.89
N TYR A 13 -10.77 -4.47 -9.10
CA TYR A 13 -12.15 -4.16 -8.72
C TYR A 13 -13.16 -5.03 -9.42
N ARG A 14 -13.00 -5.24 -10.74
CA ARG A 14 -13.89 -6.13 -11.51
C ARG A 14 -13.90 -7.54 -10.96
N TYR A 15 -12.74 -8.06 -10.62
CA TYR A 15 -12.62 -9.38 -10.02
C TYR A 15 -13.30 -9.44 -8.65
N ASP A 16 -13.02 -8.48 -7.77
CA ASP A 16 -13.58 -8.43 -6.42
C ASP A 16 -15.12 -8.28 -6.45
N ILE A 17 -15.66 -7.44 -7.35
CA ILE A 17 -17.11 -7.28 -7.52
C ILE A 17 -17.74 -8.61 -7.98
N LYS A 18 -17.12 -9.27 -8.95
CA LYS A 18 -17.60 -10.57 -9.44
C LYS A 18 -17.59 -11.60 -8.33
N GLU A 19 -16.49 -11.72 -7.59
CA GLU A 19 -16.35 -12.64 -6.48
C GLU A 19 -17.37 -12.37 -5.36
N PHE A 20 -17.60 -11.08 -5.05
CA PHE A 20 -18.61 -10.68 -4.06
C PHE A 20 -20.01 -11.14 -4.44
N PHE A 21 -20.40 -10.95 -5.69
CA PHE A 21 -21.71 -11.39 -6.16
C PHE A 21 -21.84 -12.91 -6.14
N GLN A 22 -20.82 -13.65 -6.58
CA GLN A 22 -20.80 -15.09 -6.56
C GLN A 22 -20.92 -15.66 -5.13
N LYS A 23 -20.11 -15.14 -4.19
CA LYS A 23 -20.09 -15.63 -2.80
C LYS A 23 -21.40 -15.35 -2.04
N ARG A 24 -22.10 -14.28 -2.40
CA ARG A 24 -23.32 -13.86 -1.69
C ARG A 24 -24.61 -14.34 -2.34
N GLY A 25 -24.53 -14.95 -3.52
CA GLY A 25 -25.72 -15.39 -4.23
C GLY A 25 -26.75 -14.28 -4.49
N LEU A 26 -26.25 -13.01 -4.63
CA LEU A 26 -27.11 -11.83 -4.71
C LEU A 26 -27.96 -11.79 -5.99
N PHE A 27 -27.57 -12.54 -7.00
CA PHE A 27 -28.31 -12.65 -8.26
C PHE A 27 -28.67 -14.11 -8.53
N PRO A 28 -29.93 -14.38 -8.96
CA PRO A 28 -30.29 -15.71 -9.48
C PRO A 28 -29.36 -16.11 -10.63
N GLU A 29 -29.10 -17.40 -10.77
CA GLU A 29 -28.25 -17.95 -11.86
C GLU A 29 -28.72 -17.53 -13.26
N THR A 30 -30.01 -17.18 -13.39
CA THR A 30 -30.63 -16.72 -14.63
C THR A 30 -30.21 -15.29 -15.02
N ILE A 31 -29.64 -14.50 -14.11
CA ILE A 31 -29.27 -13.11 -14.40
C ILE A 31 -27.76 -13.02 -14.72
N ASN A 32 -27.46 -12.67 -15.97
CA ASN A 32 -26.10 -12.35 -16.36
C ASN A 32 -25.72 -10.92 -15.89
N TYR A 33 -25.04 -10.81 -14.76
CA TYR A 33 -24.57 -9.54 -14.21
C TYR A 33 -23.21 -9.09 -14.79
N THR A 34 -22.56 -9.90 -15.59
CA THR A 34 -21.23 -9.64 -16.14
C THR A 34 -21.13 -8.28 -16.89
N PRO A 35 -22.13 -7.88 -17.71
CA PRO A 35 -22.10 -6.58 -18.38
C PRO A 35 -22.16 -5.37 -17.45
N HIS A 36 -22.69 -5.53 -16.23
CA HIS A 36 -22.83 -4.43 -15.26
C HIS A 36 -21.55 -4.22 -14.43
N ILE A 37 -20.63 -5.18 -14.41
CA ILE A 37 -19.38 -5.07 -13.63
C ILE A 37 -18.54 -3.86 -14.02
N PRO A 38 -18.32 -3.53 -15.31
CA PRO A 38 -17.57 -2.32 -15.67
C PRO A 38 -18.19 -1.03 -15.14
N TYR A 39 -19.52 -0.90 -15.22
CA TYR A 39 -20.25 0.26 -14.69
C TYR A 39 -20.05 0.38 -13.17
N LEU A 40 -20.29 -0.71 -12.43
CA LEU A 40 -20.11 -0.72 -10.97
C LEU A 40 -18.66 -0.42 -10.58
N THR A 41 -17.69 -0.89 -11.36
CA THR A 41 -16.27 -0.56 -11.17
C THR A 41 -16.04 0.95 -11.27
N THR A 42 -16.56 1.58 -12.32
CA THR A 42 -16.41 3.03 -12.53
C THR A 42 -17.05 3.82 -11.38
N VAL A 43 -18.28 3.47 -10.99
CA VAL A 43 -18.98 4.12 -9.87
C VAL A 43 -18.20 3.97 -8.57
N LEU A 44 -17.66 2.77 -8.29
CA LEU A 44 -16.89 2.52 -7.08
C LEU A 44 -15.55 3.29 -7.06
N GLU A 45 -14.86 3.36 -8.20
CA GLU A 45 -13.64 4.15 -8.33
C GLU A 45 -13.91 5.64 -8.12
N GLU A 46 -14.97 6.16 -8.72
CA GLU A 46 -15.34 7.58 -8.59
C GLU A 46 -15.75 7.92 -7.15
N ALA A 47 -16.61 7.12 -6.53
CA ALA A 47 -16.98 7.26 -5.13
C ALA A 47 -15.76 7.20 -4.20
N SER A 48 -14.81 6.29 -4.47
CA SER A 48 -13.57 6.18 -3.69
C SER A 48 -12.72 7.44 -3.78
N ARG A 49 -12.63 8.04 -4.98
CA ARG A 49 -11.90 9.32 -5.18
C ARG A 49 -12.56 10.49 -4.45
N GLN A 50 -13.90 10.52 -4.40
CA GLN A 50 -14.62 11.56 -3.69
C GLN A 50 -14.47 11.44 -2.17
N VAL A 51 -14.47 10.22 -1.64
CA VAL A 51 -14.35 9.97 -0.19
C VAL A 51 -12.89 10.10 0.29
N PHE A 52 -11.91 9.70 -0.51
CA PHE A 52 -10.50 9.68 -0.13
C PHE A 52 -9.60 10.49 -1.11
N PRO A 53 -9.90 11.77 -1.38
CA PRO A 53 -9.17 12.54 -2.39
C PRO A 53 -7.66 12.60 -2.09
N MET A 54 -7.27 12.80 -0.84
CA MET A 54 -5.88 12.89 -0.42
C MET A 54 -5.09 11.61 -0.69
N ALA A 55 -5.70 10.44 -0.48
CA ALA A 55 -5.05 9.16 -0.77
C ALA A 55 -4.74 9.01 -2.26
N PHE A 56 -5.66 9.41 -3.15
CA PHE A 56 -5.44 9.36 -4.59
C PHE A 56 -4.44 10.43 -5.07
N GLU A 57 -4.42 11.60 -4.44
CA GLU A 57 -3.38 12.62 -4.69
C GLU A 57 -2.00 12.05 -4.30
N THR A 58 -1.88 11.41 -3.14
CA THR A 58 -0.64 10.77 -2.68
C THR A 58 -0.20 9.64 -3.61
N LEU A 59 -1.12 8.78 -4.06
CA LEU A 59 -0.80 7.74 -5.03
C LEU A 59 -0.26 8.31 -6.35
N THR A 60 -0.85 9.40 -6.83
CA THR A 60 -0.40 10.09 -8.04
C THR A 60 0.98 10.70 -7.83
N TRP A 61 1.22 11.28 -6.66
CA TRP A 61 2.49 11.84 -6.25
C TRP A 61 3.59 10.77 -6.20
N LEU A 62 3.33 9.62 -5.58
CA LEU A 62 4.27 8.48 -5.50
C LEU A 62 4.64 7.94 -6.89
N LYS A 63 3.67 7.84 -7.79
CA LYS A 63 3.94 7.44 -9.19
C LYS A 63 4.83 8.45 -9.91
N LYS A 64 4.60 9.76 -9.69
CA LYS A 64 5.42 10.81 -10.29
C LYS A 64 6.83 10.80 -9.69
N LEU A 65 6.95 10.64 -8.37
CA LEU A 65 8.22 10.48 -7.68
C LEU A 65 9.05 9.36 -8.30
N TRP A 66 8.47 8.16 -8.42
CA TRP A 66 9.16 7.02 -9.03
C TRP A 66 9.54 7.26 -10.49
N LYS A 67 8.66 7.92 -11.25
CA LYS A 67 8.96 8.26 -12.65
C LYS A 67 10.20 9.16 -12.79
N ILE A 68 10.37 10.12 -11.87
CA ILE A 68 11.52 11.01 -11.84
C ILE A 68 12.77 10.25 -11.38
N ALA A 69 12.71 9.53 -10.26
CA ALA A 69 13.82 8.73 -9.74
C ALA A 69 14.36 7.74 -10.81
N LYS A 70 13.45 7.04 -11.49
CA LYS A 70 13.80 6.19 -12.63
C LYS A 70 14.47 6.99 -13.76
N GLY A 71 13.99 8.19 -14.06
CA GLY A 71 14.58 9.09 -15.07
C GLY A 71 16.00 9.50 -14.71
N ASN A 72 16.29 9.65 -13.41
CA ASN A 72 17.62 9.94 -12.86
C ASN A 72 18.55 8.71 -12.80
N GLY A 73 18.08 7.53 -13.25
CA GLY A 73 18.89 6.30 -13.32
C GLY A 73 18.64 5.29 -12.21
N SER A 74 17.72 5.54 -11.29
CA SER A 74 17.42 4.58 -10.21
C SER A 74 16.85 3.28 -10.75
N SER A 75 17.46 2.15 -10.38
CA SER A 75 17.04 0.78 -10.74
C SER A 75 16.23 0.09 -9.63
N ALA A 76 16.19 0.68 -8.44
CA ALA A 76 15.49 0.21 -7.26
C ALA A 76 14.89 1.38 -6.49
N ALA A 77 13.81 1.17 -5.74
CA ALA A 77 13.33 2.15 -4.78
C ALA A 77 13.89 1.78 -3.39
N ILE A 78 14.65 2.70 -2.80
CA ILE A 78 15.34 2.49 -1.52
C ILE A 78 15.01 3.69 -0.63
N TRP A 79 14.58 3.42 0.61
CA TRP A 79 14.32 4.46 1.60
C TRP A 79 14.53 3.95 3.02
N THR A 80 14.61 4.88 3.96
CA THR A 80 14.73 4.63 5.39
C THR A 80 13.44 4.95 6.12
N THR A 81 13.03 4.07 7.04
CA THR A 81 11.92 4.32 7.95
C THR A 81 12.34 5.27 9.08
N PRO A 82 11.40 5.84 9.85
CA PRO A 82 11.74 6.62 11.04
C PRO A 82 12.63 5.91 12.08
N ASN A 83 12.63 4.58 12.06
CA ASN A 83 13.44 3.73 12.93
C ASN A 83 14.79 3.32 12.30
N ASN A 84 15.18 3.97 11.20
CA ASN A 84 16.39 3.68 10.43
C ASN A 84 16.44 2.27 9.84
N ASP A 85 15.29 1.63 9.60
CA ASP A 85 15.23 0.39 8.85
C ASP A 85 15.31 0.71 7.34
N LEU A 86 16.23 0.07 6.65
CA LEU A 86 16.41 0.23 5.21
C LEU A 86 15.42 -0.65 4.46
N ILE A 87 14.62 -0.03 3.61
CA ILE A 87 13.66 -0.71 2.73
C ILE A 87 14.21 -0.68 1.31
N HIS A 88 14.16 -1.82 0.64
CA HIS A 88 14.68 -1.97 -0.71
C HIS A 88 13.67 -2.72 -1.59
N ILE A 89 13.13 -2.04 -2.59
CA ILE A 89 12.29 -2.65 -3.62
C ILE A 89 13.09 -2.77 -4.91
N TYR A 90 13.37 -4.00 -5.27
CA TYR A 90 13.96 -4.36 -6.55
C TYR A 90 13.16 -5.50 -7.19
N LYS A 91 12.82 -5.35 -8.46
CA LYS A 91 12.03 -6.34 -9.22
C LYS A 91 12.67 -6.55 -10.58
N LYS A 92 12.84 -7.80 -10.96
CA LYS A 92 13.28 -8.20 -12.30
C LYS A 92 12.08 -8.64 -13.13
N LYS A 93 12.16 -8.42 -14.43
CA LYS A 93 11.21 -9.03 -15.38
C LYS A 93 11.42 -10.52 -15.41
N VAL A 94 10.32 -11.25 -15.50
CA VAL A 94 10.36 -12.69 -15.77
C VAL A 94 10.65 -12.88 -17.25
N ASP A 95 11.66 -13.69 -17.58
CA ASP A 95 11.90 -14.14 -18.95
C ASP A 95 10.81 -15.14 -19.33
N VAL A 96 10.25 -14.94 -20.53
CA VAL A 96 9.08 -15.69 -20.99
C VAL A 96 9.40 -16.34 -22.31
N ILE A 97 9.07 -17.63 -22.43
CA ILE A 97 9.06 -18.32 -23.73
C ILE A 97 7.61 -18.48 -24.22
N GLU A 98 7.39 -18.29 -25.51
CA GLU A 98 6.13 -18.59 -26.15
C GLU A 98 6.17 -20.00 -26.70
N VAL A 99 5.23 -20.85 -26.24
CA VAL A 99 5.04 -22.22 -26.70
C VAL A 99 3.74 -22.30 -27.50
N LYS A 100 3.81 -22.78 -28.73
CA LYS A 100 2.63 -23.11 -29.51
C LYS A 100 2.15 -24.52 -29.16
N THR A 101 0.92 -24.64 -28.70
CA THR A 101 0.29 -25.91 -28.42
C THR A 101 -0.84 -26.17 -29.40
N THR A 102 -1.13 -27.44 -29.66
CA THR A 102 -2.18 -27.85 -30.63
C THR A 102 -3.58 -27.51 -30.13
N HIS A 103 -3.82 -27.54 -28.80
CA HIS A 103 -5.14 -27.35 -28.20
C HIS A 103 -5.36 -25.99 -27.56
N LEU A 104 -4.30 -25.34 -27.05
CA LEU A 104 -4.41 -24.08 -26.31
C LEU A 104 -3.85 -22.87 -27.09
N GLY A 105 -3.41 -23.07 -28.34
CA GLY A 105 -2.79 -22.03 -29.14
C GLY A 105 -1.42 -21.61 -28.57
N LYS A 106 -1.13 -20.31 -28.59
CA LYS A 106 0.10 -19.75 -28.02
C LYS A 106 -0.07 -19.53 -26.53
N ILE A 107 0.81 -20.11 -25.71
CA ILE A 107 0.91 -19.89 -24.29
C ILE A 107 2.29 -19.31 -23.96
N SER A 108 2.31 -18.38 -22.99
CA SER A 108 3.55 -17.78 -22.49
C SER A 108 3.91 -18.41 -21.16
N ILE A 109 5.09 -19.00 -21.06
CA ILE A 109 5.59 -19.68 -19.86
C ILE A 109 6.78 -18.90 -19.32
N GLY A 110 6.69 -18.48 -18.03
CA GLY A 110 7.82 -17.86 -17.34
C GLY A 110 8.89 -18.92 -17.02
N ILE A 111 10.13 -18.66 -17.40
CA ILE A 111 11.26 -19.59 -17.25
C ILE A 111 12.27 -19.17 -16.16
N GLY A 112 12.08 -18.02 -15.55
CA GLY A 112 12.94 -17.53 -14.47
C GLY A 112 13.05 -16.02 -14.43
N GLU A 113 13.86 -15.52 -13.49
CA GLU A 113 14.16 -14.09 -13.41
C GLU A 113 15.11 -13.67 -14.54
N GLY A 114 14.68 -12.69 -15.32
CA GLY A 114 15.50 -12.09 -16.35
C GLY A 114 16.52 -11.09 -15.81
N GLN A 115 17.32 -10.52 -16.70
CA GLN A 115 18.33 -9.52 -16.33
C GLN A 115 17.76 -8.09 -16.24
N ARG A 116 16.59 -7.83 -16.82
CA ARG A 116 16.02 -6.48 -16.94
C ARG A 116 15.19 -6.11 -15.71
N THR A 117 15.37 -4.89 -15.20
CA THR A 117 14.53 -4.34 -14.14
C THR A 117 13.08 -4.19 -14.58
N ASP A 118 12.15 -4.63 -13.74
CA ASP A 118 10.71 -4.38 -13.93
C ASP A 118 10.27 -3.11 -13.20
N TYR A 119 10.48 -1.99 -13.86
CA TYR A 119 10.10 -0.67 -13.33
C TYR A 119 8.59 -0.53 -13.06
N LYS A 120 7.73 -1.24 -13.80
CA LYS A 120 6.28 -1.21 -13.58
C LYS A 120 5.90 -1.99 -12.31
N ALA A 121 6.56 -3.10 -12.05
CA ALA A 121 6.35 -3.86 -10.82
C ALA A 121 6.82 -3.08 -9.59
N ILE A 122 7.96 -2.35 -9.69
CA ILE A 122 8.44 -1.45 -8.63
C ILE A 122 7.43 -0.33 -8.40
N GLU A 123 6.93 0.34 -9.45
CA GLU A 123 5.91 1.40 -9.34
C GLU A 123 4.65 0.91 -8.59
N LYS A 124 4.18 -0.29 -8.93
CA LYS A 124 2.99 -0.88 -8.27
C LYS A 124 3.25 -1.26 -6.82
N ALA A 125 4.48 -1.66 -6.49
CA ALA A 125 4.85 -2.08 -5.15
C ALA A 125 5.17 -0.89 -4.22
N LEU A 126 5.52 0.28 -4.76
CA LEU A 126 6.01 1.43 -3.99
C LEU A 126 5.01 1.86 -2.91
N ALA A 127 3.77 2.18 -3.29
CA ALA A 127 2.77 2.68 -2.35
C ALA A 127 2.45 1.68 -1.22
N PRO A 128 2.09 0.41 -1.50
CA PRO A 128 1.82 -0.55 -0.44
C PRO A 128 3.06 -0.83 0.42
N SER A 129 4.25 -0.93 -0.16
CA SER A 129 5.46 -1.19 0.63
C SER A 129 5.84 0.01 1.49
N PHE A 130 5.61 1.24 1.01
CA PHE A 130 5.82 2.45 1.82
C PHE A 130 4.93 2.44 3.06
N VAL A 131 3.61 2.22 2.90
CA VAL A 131 2.68 2.17 4.03
C VAL A 131 3.05 1.04 4.98
N HIS A 132 3.26 -0.19 4.48
CA HIS A 132 3.63 -1.33 5.33
C HIS A 132 4.95 -1.11 6.08
N SER A 133 5.91 -0.40 5.50
CA SER A 133 7.16 -0.07 6.20
C SER A 133 6.94 0.88 7.38
N TYR A 134 5.99 1.79 7.26
CA TYR A 134 5.60 2.69 8.35
C TYR A 134 4.77 1.97 9.41
N ASP A 135 3.87 1.06 9.03
CA ASP A 135 3.14 0.20 9.97
C ASP A 135 4.11 -0.64 10.80
N ALA A 136 5.12 -1.23 10.16
CA ALA A 136 6.18 -1.96 10.85
C ALA A 136 7.00 -1.06 11.77
N ALA A 137 7.30 0.18 11.34
CA ALA A 137 8.01 1.15 12.16
C ALA A 137 7.21 1.55 13.41
N VAL A 138 5.89 1.70 13.30
CA VAL A 138 5.00 1.95 14.45
C VAL A 138 5.10 0.81 15.45
N LEU A 139 4.98 -0.44 15.01
CA LEU A 139 5.06 -1.59 15.90
C LEU A 139 6.43 -1.70 16.57
N LYS A 140 7.50 -1.50 15.82
CA LYS A 140 8.87 -1.53 16.34
C LYS A 140 9.09 -0.44 17.39
N SER A 141 8.69 0.81 17.11
CA SER A 141 8.78 1.92 18.07
C SER A 141 7.96 1.66 19.34
N SER A 142 6.78 1.05 19.19
CA SER A 142 5.85 0.80 20.30
C SER A 142 6.36 -0.25 21.26
N PHE A 143 7.09 -1.27 20.75
CA PHE A 143 7.44 -2.47 21.50
C PHE A 143 8.95 -2.73 21.61
N GLN A 144 9.80 -1.76 21.29
CA GLN A 144 11.25 -1.89 21.39
C GLN A 144 11.70 -2.34 22.80
N ASP A 145 11.07 -1.78 23.87
CA ASP A 145 11.38 -2.06 25.27
C ASP A 145 10.27 -2.89 25.95
N TRP A 146 9.60 -3.74 25.18
CA TRP A 146 8.56 -4.60 25.69
C TRP A 146 9.13 -5.94 26.13
N HIS A 147 8.98 -6.28 27.40
CA HIS A 147 9.53 -7.50 28.00
C HIS A 147 8.51 -8.61 28.24
N GLN A 148 7.22 -8.33 28.03
CA GLN A 148 6.14 -9.30 28.22
C GLN A 148 5.93 -10.15 26.97
N PRO A 149 5.28 -11.32 27.07
CA PRO A 149 4.93 -12.11 25.90
C PRO A 149 4.09 -11.32 24.91
N ILE A 150 4.53 -11.32 23.66
CA ILE A 150 3.90 -10.60 22.55
C ILE A 150 3.99 -11.42 21.28
N ALA A 151 2.93 -11.44 20.48
CA ALA A 151 2.93 -11.96 19.12
C ALA A 151 2.49 -10.87 18.15
N LEU A 152 3.36 -10.54 17.22
CA LEU A 152 3.11 -9.60 16.11
C LEU A 152 2.86 -10.41 14.86
N ILE A 153 1.67 -10.27 14.27
CA ILE A 153 1.28 -10.98 13.03
C ILE A 153 0.73 -9.93 12.07
N HIS A 154 1.56 -9.48 11.14
CA HIS A 154 1.26 -8.36 10.23
C HIS A 154 0.87 -7.10 11.02
N ASP A 155 -0.36 -6.64 10.86
CA ASP A 155 -0.99 -5.51 11.54
C ASP A 155 -1.73 -5.89 12.83
N CYS A 156 -1.69 -7.17 13.21
CA CYS A 156 -2.33 -7.69 14.40
C CYS A 156 -1.33 -7.86 15.55
N LEU A 157 -1.77 -7.44 16.72
CA LEU A 157 -1.05 -7.59 17.99
C LEU A 157 -1.79 -8.53 18.92
N LYS A 158 -1.08 -9.47 19.53
CA LYS A 158 -1.58 -10.32 20.60
C LYS A 158 -0.70 -10.16 21.84
N VAL A 159 -1.29 -9.77 22.93
CA VAL A 159 -0.65 -9.64 24.26
C VAL A 159 -1.50 -10.36 25.30
N LEU A 160 -0.96 -10.53 26.50
CA LEU A 160 -1.73 -11.05 27.62
C LEU A 160 -2.86 -10.06 28.00
N PRO A 161 -4.00 -10.54 28.50
CA PRO A 161 -5.14 -9.68 28.87
C PRO A 161 -4.77 -8.53 29.81
N ASN A 162 -3.89 -8.78 30.77
CA ASN A 162 -3.45 -7.77 31.75
C ASN A 162 -2.59 -6.66 31.13
N ASP A 163 -2.04 -6.88 29.94
CA ASP A 163 -1.14 -5.95 29.25
C ASP A 163 -1.83 -5.16 28.13
N MET A 164 -3.11 -5.44 27.85
CA MET A 164 -3.84 -4.85 26.72
C MET A 164 -3.89 -3.33 26.78
N ASP A 165 -4.20 -2.75 27.92
CA ASP A 165 -4.30 -1.29 28.08
C ASP A 165 -2.94 -0.60 27.89
N ASN A 166 -1.88 -1.22 28.38
CA ASN A 166 -0.52 -0.72 28.20
C ASN A 166 -0.10 -0.84 26.72
N ALA A 167 -0.37 -1.96 26.09
CA ALA A 167 -0.09 -2.17 24.66
C ALA A 167 -0.84 -1.14 23.79
N LYS A 168 -2.13 -0.90 24.08
CA LYS A 168 -2.94 0.11 23.38
C LYS A 168 -2.34 1.52 23.52
N LYS A 169 -1.90 1.92 24.70
CA LYS A 169 -1.24 3.21 24.93
C LYS A 169 0.08 3.30 24.16
N ARG A 170 0.89 2.22 24.15
CA ARG A 170 2.17 2.21 23.47
C ARG A 170 2.02 2.28 21.95
N ILE A 171 1.10 1.52 21.33
CA ILE A 171 0.83 1.60 19.90
C ILE A 171 0.42 3.02 19.50
N LYS A 172 -0.47 3.62 20.27
CA LYS A 172 -0.93 4.98 20.04
C LYS A 172 0.22 5.97 20.08
N HIS A 173 1.05 5.90 21.11
CA HIS A 173 2.24 6.74 21.22
C HIS A 173 3.21 6.49 20.06
N GLY A 174 3.53 5.23 19.75
CA GLY A 174 4.40 4.85 18.63
C GLY A 174 3.88 5.36 17.29
N PHE A 175 2.57 5.28 17.05
CA PHE A 175 1.94 5.83 15.85
C PHE A 175 2.14 7.34 15.75
N VAL A 176 1.81 8.08 16.81
CA VAL A 176 1.98 9.54 16.86
C VAL A 176 3.44 9.93 16.62
N GLN A 177 4.40 9.23 17.25
CA GLN A 177 5.83 9.51 17.06
C GLN A 177 6.30 9.19 15.63
N THR A 178 5.89 8.05 15.08
CA THR A 178 6.28 7.62 13.72
C THR A 178 5.70 8.54 12.65
N CYS A 179 4.48 9.07 12.86
CA CYS A 179 3.81 9.97 11.93
C CYS A 179 4.21 11.45 12.10
N LYS A 180 5.06 11.80 13.07
CA LYS A 180 5.61 13.14 13.19
C LYS A 180 6.60 13.40 12.05
N GLY A 181 6.44 14.54 11.40
CA GLY A 181 7.31 14.96 10.31
C GLY A 181 6.75 14.63 8.93
N ASP A 182 7.47 15.05 7.91
CA ASP A 182 7.09 14.84 6.51
C ASP A 182 7.72 13.55 5.96
N SER A 183 6.97 12.46 6.07
CA SER A 183 7.40 11.14 5.60
C SER A 183 7.58 11.08 4.08
N LEU A 184 6.80 11.87 3.34
CA LEU A 184 6.86 11.90 1.88
C LEU A 184 8.05 12.74 1.39
N ALA A 185 8.37 13.84 2.08
CA ALA A 185 9.58 14.60 1.79
C ALA A 185 10.84 13.72 2.02
N ARG A 186 10.90 13.00 3.14
CA ARG A 186 11.99 12.04 3.41
C ARG A 186 12.11 10.99 2.31
N LEU A 187 10.99 10.42 1.85
CA LEU A 187 11.00 9.47 0.74
C LEU A 187 11.54 10.07 -0.55
N ALA A 188 11.21 11.35 -0.83
CA ALA A 188 11.73 12.05 -2.00
C ALA A 188 13.25 12.26 -1.90
N ASP A 189 13.74 12.66 -0.72
CA ASP A 189 15.17 12.83 -0.45
C ASP A 189 15.93 11.49 -0.59
N ASP A 190 15.40 10.41 -0.02
CA ASP A 190 16.01 9.07 -0.12
C ASP A 190 16.06 8.55 -1.57
N LEU A 191 15.12 8.96 -2.42
CA LEU A 191 15.11 8.66 -3.86
C LEU A 191 15.82 9.71 -4.72
N GLU A 192 16.51 10.66 -4.12
CA GLU A 192 17.27 11.72 -4.79
C GLU A 192 16.41 12.56 -5.75
N VAL A 193 15.17 12.86 -5.34
CA VAL A 193 14.22 13.67 -6.12
C VAL A 193 13.88 14.94 -5.38
N SER A 194 14.14 16.10 -6.00
CA SER A 194 13.73 17.38 -5.43
C SER A 194 12.21 17.49 -5.33
N THR A 195 11.71 17.89 -4.16
CA THR A 195 10.28 18.09 -3.91
C THR A 195 9.69 19.19 -4.80
N GLU A 196 10.51 20.12 -5.32
CA GLU A 196 10.06 21.16 -6.27
C GLU A 196 9.58 20.59 -7.61
N GLN A 197 10.07 19.39 -8.00
CA GLN A 197 9.67 18.71 -9.23
C GLN A 197 8.34 17.94 -9.07
N LEU A 198 7.83 17.84 -7.85
CA LEU A 198 6.65 17.08 -7.49
C LEU A 198 5.44 18.00 -7.28
N PRO A 199 4.22 17.51 -7.48
CA PRO A 199 3.02 18.27 -7.17
C PRO A 199 2.98 18.60 -5.67
N ARG A 200 2.53 19.80 -5.33
CA ARG A 200 2.25 20.11 -3.92
C ARG A 200 1.08 19.25 -3.44
N LEU A 201 1.29 18.54 -2.35
CA LEU A 201 0.23 17.85 -1.64
C LEU A 201 -0.42 18.80 -0.64
N ARG A 202 -1.71 18.61 -0.40
CA ARG A 202 -2.40 19.30 0.69
C ARG A 202 -1.82 18.79 2.01
N GLN A 203 -1.37 19.69 2.82
CA GLN A 203 -0.94 19.33 4.18
C GLN A 203 -2.14 19.36 5.11
N GLY A 204 -2.27 18.34 5.95
CA GLY A 204 -3.22 18.35 7.05
C GLY A 204 -2.81 19.39 8.11
N SER A 205 -3.75 19.84 8.91
CA SER A 205 -3.51 20.82 9.98
C SER A 205 -2.61 20.31 11.12
N GLY A 206 -2.27 19.02 11.13
CA GLY A 206 -1.56 18.38 12.25
C GLY A 206 -2.43 18.14 13.50
N GLU A 207 -3.63 18.68 13.54
CA GLU A 207 -4.57 18.51 14.67
C GLU A 207 -4.96 17.05 14.89
N LEU A 208 -4.99 16.26 13.82
CA LEU A 208 -5.31 14.84 13.92
C LEU A 208 -4.38 14.09 14.89
N LEU A 209 -3.09 14.36 14.86
CA LEU A 209 -2.14 13.69 15.77
C LEU A 209 -2.38 14.08 17.23
N ALA A 210 -2.74 15.34 17.49
CA ALA A 210 -3.09 15.81 18.83
C ALA A 210 -4.41 15.19 19.33
N VAL A 211 -5.43 15.11 18.44
CA VAL A 211 -6.70 14.44 18.75
C VAL A 211 -6.50 12.95 18.99
N LEU A 212 -5.66 12.31 18.17
CA LEU A 212 -5.34 10.89 18.35
C LEU A 212 -4.69 10.62 19.70
N ASP A 213 -3.83 11.51 20.18
CA ASP A 213 -3.17 11.34 21.49
C ASP A 213 -4.18 11.36 22.65
N SER A 214 -5.26 12.12 22.54
CA SER A 214 -6.33 12.20 23.54
C SER A 214 -7.47 11.20 23.36
N SER A 215 -7.65 10.63 22.14
CA SER A 215 -8.78 9.76 21.81
C SER A 215 -8.70 8.38 22.48
N SER A 216 -9.81 7.85 22.98
CA SER A 216 -9.93 6.47 23.48
C SER A 216 -10.20 5.44 22.36
N TYR A 217 -10.46 5.87 21.12
CA TYR A 217 -11.01 5.02 20.05
C TYR A 217 -10.06 4.77 18.87
N MET A 218 -8.77 5.04 19.01
CA MET A 218 -7.85 4.87 17.88
C MET A 218 -7.72 3.41 17.42
N PHE A 219 -7.82 2.45 18.36
CA PHE A 219 -7.78 1.01 18.10
C PHE A 219 -8.88 0.32 18.90
N ASN A 220 -9.68 -0.50 18.25
CA ASN A 220 -10.69 -1.36 18.88
C ASN A 220 -10.17 -2.78 19.04
#